data_0d4af69af7f171ce7a3751351794042b
#
_entry.id   0d4af69af7f171ce7a3751351794042b
#
_cell.length_a   1.000
_cell.length_b   1.000
_cell.length_c   1.000
_cell.angle_alpha   90.00
_cell.angle_beta   90.00
_cell.angle_gamma   90.00
#
_symmetry.space_group_name_H-M   'P 1'
#
loop_
_entity.id
_entity.type
_entity.pdbx_description
1 polymer ?
#
loop_
_entity_poly.entity_id
_entity_poly.type
_entity_poly.pdbx_seq_one_letter_code
_entity_poly.pdbx_strand_id
1 'polypeptide(L)'
;FGSDATDIFEGKVYWTETVAENDGGFKVHNVSDGGAPSAIWTYDSRYKYWKATGYISKKNYATESYLISPEIDLAGTNSPHLSFDAALNHLKGADASAVLGVKVSEDYTGDYATATWEDVEVPNWPAGDSWDMVNTGGIDLSKFKGKKIHFALKYTSTAKGGTTWEMNNFLVEEKNDYWDVSLYKEILDNDIVETRSLAATRATTVSPTASALYVYDGENKTWKPYTLKEAKLLVAEPALYESLGADMIEKPEAVLPTYLKQKYPYAAV
;
A
#
# COMPACT_ATOMS: atom_id res chain seq x y z
N PHE A 1 -13.21 19.30 4.51
CA PHE A 1 -12.58 18.64 3.36
C PHE A 1 -13.72 18.12 2.49
N GLY A 2 -13.73 18.45 1.18
CA GLY A 2 -14.73 17.97 0.23
C GLY A 2 -14.42 16.53 -0.22
N SER A 3 -15.37 15.92 -0.93
CA SER A 3 -15.24 14.58 -1.52
C SER A 3 -14.01 14.42 -2.42
N ASP A 4 -13.41 15.51 -2.87
CA ASP A 4 -12.25 15.56 -3.75
C ASP A 4 -10.90 15.42 -3.02
N ALA A 5 -10.92 15.35 -1.69
CA ALA A 5 -9.68 15.17 -0.92
C ALA A 5 -9.08 13.76 -1.08
N THR A 6 -9.88 12.77 -1.48
CA THR A 6 -9.39 11.42 -1.78
C THR A 6 -8.53 11.37 -3.03
N ASP A 7 -8.87 12.13 -4.07
CA ASP A 7 -8.12 12.13 -5.34
C ASP A 7 -6.73 12.77 -5.23
N ILE A 8 -6.52 13.57 -4.19
CA ILE A 8 -5.25 14.29 -3.97
C ILE A 8 -4.16 13.36 -3.39
N PHE A 9 -4.58 12.26 -2.78
CA PHE A 9 -3.71 11.31 -2.08
C PHE A 9 -3.56 9.98 -2.80
N GLU A 10 -4.22 9.80 -3.95
CA GLU A 10 -3.98 8.62 -4.78
C GLU A 10 -2.52 8.65 -5.28
N GLY A 11 -1.76 7.64 -4.90
CA GLY A 11 -0.42 7.41 -5.42
C GLY A 11 -0.48 7.24 -6.93
N LYS A 12 0.57 7.67 -7.65
CA LYS A 12 0.65 7.40 -9.07
C LYS A 12 0.65 5.89 -9.29
N VAL A 13 -0.34 5.40 -10.04
CA VAL A 13 -0.43 3.99 -10.43
C VAL A 13 0.50 3.72 -11.61
N TYR A 14 1.35 2.71 -11.46
CA TYR A 14 2.27 2.26 -12.51
C TYR A 14 1.75 1.02 -13.22
N TRP A 15 1.11 0.13 -12.49
CA TRP A 15 0.52 -1.07 -13.05
C TRP A 15 -0.64 -1.55 -12.18
N THR A 16 -1.69 -2.05 -12.81
CA THR A 16 -2.82 -2.66 -12.12
C THR A 16 -3.36 -3.84 -12.93
N GLU A 17 -3.77 -4.88 -12.24
CA GLU A 17 -4.42 -6.05 -12.81
C GLU A 17 -5.47 -6.61 -11.84
N THR A 18 -6.72 -6.49 -12.19
CA THR A 18 -7.82 -6.95 -11.33
C THR A 18 -8.18 -8.41 -11.55
N VAL A 19 -7.66 -9.01 -12.64
CA VAL A 19 -8.05 -10.33 -13.17
C VAL A 19 -9.55 -10.49 -13.40
N ALA A 20 -10.24 -9.38 -13.61
CA ALA A 20 -11.68 -9.36 -13.79
C ALA A 20 -12.11 -9.86 -15.18
N GLU A 21 -11.31 -9.60 -16.21
CA GLU A 21 -11.62 -9.92 -17.59
C GLU A 21 -11.01 -11.26 -18.03
N ASN A 22 -9.80 -11.55 -17.57
CA ASN A 22 -9.03 -12.75 -17.91
C ASN A 22 -8.01 -13.08 -16.81
N ASP A 23 -7.10 -14.00 -17.09
CA ASP A 23 -6.05 -14.44 -16.16
C ASP A 23 -4.92 -13.41 -15.92
N GLY A 24 -5.03 -12.20 -16.46
CA GLY A 24 -4.05 -11.12 -16.30
C GLY A 24 -2.68 -11.40 -16.95
N GLY A 25 -2.56 -12.43 -17.78
CA GLY A 25 -1.31 -12.82 -18.42
C GLY A 25 -0.28 -13.44 -17.47
N PHE A 26 -0.69 -13.82 -16.28
CA PHE A 26 0.18 -14.54 -15.35
C PHE A 26 0.63 -15.89 -15.89
N LYS A 27 1.82 -16.35 -15.44
CA LYS A 27 2.41 -17.64 -15.81
C LYS A 27 2.58 -18.51 -14.57
N VAL A 28 2.26 -19.79 -14.70
CA VAL A 28 2.47 -20.77 -13.63
C VAL A 28 3.79 -21.50 -13.84
N HIS A 29 4.58 -21.61 -12.79
CA HIS A 29 5.77 -22.45 -12.75
C HIS A 29 5.69 -23.41 -11.55
N ASN A 30 5.76 -24.72 -11.83
CA ASN A 30 5.80 -25.75 -10.80
C ASN A 30 7.23 -26.25 -10.62
N VAL A 31 7.78 -26.07 -9.43
CA VAL A 31 9.01 -26.76 -9.02
C VAL A 31 8.68 -28.20 -8.65
N SER A 32 7.57 -28.40 -7.95
CA SER A 32 7.02 -29.71 -7.63
C SER A 32 5.50 -29.62 -7.50
N ASP A 33 4.78 -30.51 -8.17
CA ASP A 33 3.34 -30.68 -8.02
C ASP A 33 2.96 -31.83 -7.05
N GLY A 34 3.95 -32.56 -6.52
CA GLY A 34 3.76 -33.70 -5.63
C GLY A 34 3.00 -34.85 -6.27
N GLY A 35 2.90 -34.90 -7.60
CA GLY A 35 2.07 -35.86 -8.32
C GLY A 35 0.57 -35.56 -8.25
N ALA A 36 0.19 -34.30 -8.09
CA ALA A 36 -1.22 -33.87 -8.09
C ALA A 36 -1.87 -34.13 -9.45
N PRO A 37 -3.15 -34.60 -9.46
CA PRO A 37 -3.83 -34.95 -10.72
C PRO A 37 -4.30 -33.73 -11.53
N SER A 38 -4.19 -32.51 -10.99
CA SER A 38 -4.55 -31.27 -11.65
C SER A 38 -3.68 -30.09 -11.20
N ALA A 39 -3.84 -28.95 -11.84
CA ALA A 39 -3.04 -27.77 -11.58
C ALA A 39 -3.15 -27.27 -10.14
N ILE A 40 -2.03 -26.82 -9.58
CA ILE A 40 -1.94 -26.20 -8.25
C ILE A 40 -2.54 -24.78 -8.30
N TRP A 41 -2.20 -24.02 -9.35
CA TRP A 41 -2.75 -22.71 -9.63
C TRP A 41 -3.85 -22.78 -10.67
N THR A 42 -4.98 -22.15 -10.41
CA THR A 42 -6.11 -22.07 -11.33
C THR A 42 -6.69 -20.67 -11.32
N TYR A 43 -6.97 -20.12 -12.50
CA TYR A 43 -7.75 -18.92 -12.64
C TYR A 43 -9.25 -19.28 -12.62
N ASP A 44 -10.00 -18.66 -11.72
CA ASP A 44 -11.45 -18.82 -11.67
C ASP A 44 -12.15 -17.62 -12.34
N SER A 45 -12.59 -17.83 -13.59
CA SER A 45 -13.25 -16.79 -14.39
C SER A 45 -14.63 -16.39 -13.88
N ARG A 46 -15.25 -17.19 -13.01
CA ARG A 46 -16.55 -16.89 -12.41
C ARG A 46 -16.41 -15.93 -11.24
N TYR A 47 -15.41 -16.19 -10.37
CA TYR A 47 -15.17 -15.40 -9.16
C TYR A 47 -14.07 -14.37 -9.31
N LYS A 48 -13.40 -14.32 -10.48
CA LYS A 48 -12.42 -13.29 -10.82
C LYS A 48 -11.24 -13.24 -9.87
N TYR A 49 -10.61 -14.39 -9.64
CA TYR A 49 -9.40 -14.51 -8.84
C TYR A 49 -8.50 -15.64 -9.33
N TRP A 50 -7.22 -15.57 -9.01
CA TRP A 50 -6.31 -16.70 -9.02
C TRP A 50 -6.41 -17.47 -7.72
N LYS A 51 -6.32 -18.78 -7.80
CA LYS A 51 -6.37 -19.67 -6.65
C LYS A 51 -5.22 -20.67 -6.68
N ALA A 52 -4.53 -20.82 -5.53
CA ALA A 52 -3.58 -21.88 -5.27
C ALA A 52 -4.11 -22.85 -4.22
N THR A 53 -3.97 -24.15 -4.45
CA THR A 53 -4.27 -25.16 -3.44
C THR A 53 -3.49 -26.45 -3.70
N GLY A 54 -2.94 -27.03 -2.63
CA GLY A 54 -2.41 -28.39 -2.64
C GLY A 54 -3.43 -29.45 -2.19
N TYR A 55 -4.67 -29.05 -1.90
CA TYR A 55 -5.76 -29.99 -1.57
C TYR A 55 -6.61 -30.25 -2.79
N ILE A 56 -6.33 -31.37 -3.47
CA ILE A 56 -6.92 -31.76 -4.76
C ILE A 56 -7.54 -33.14 -4.64
N SER A 57 -8.77 -33.32 -5.13
CA SER A 57 -9.49 -34.59 -5.10
C SER A 57 -9.51 -35.26 -3.71
N LYS A 58 -9.74 -34.45 -2.66
CA LYS A 58 -9.83 -34.88 -1.24
C LYS A 58 -8.50 -35.43 -0.66
N LYS A 59 -7.37 -35.05 -1.26
CA LYS A 59 -6.03 -35.42 -0.82
C LYS A 59 -5.10 -34.21 -0.82
N ASN A 60 -4.19 -34.14 0.16
CA ASN A 60 -3.11 -33.16 0.17
C ASN A 60 -1.91 -33.68 -0.62
N TYR A 61 -1.28 -32.77 -1.37
CA TYR A 61 -0.06 -33.00 -2.13
C TYR A 61 1.03 -32.07 -1.63
N ALA A 62 2.26 -32.54 -1.55
CA ALA A 62 3.42 -31.73 -1.22
C ALA A 62 3.85 -30.98 -2.48
N THR A 63 3.64 -29.68 -2.51
CA THR A 63 3.87 -28.87 -3.71
C THR A 63 4.75 -27.65 -3.42
N GLU A 64 5.47 -27.21 -4.45
CA GLU A 64 6.09 -25.89 -4.53
C GLU A 64 5.81 -25.33 -5.93
N SER A 65 5.11 -24.21 -5.98
CA SER A 65 4.63 -23.65 -7.23
C SER A 65 4.55 -22.13 -7.15
N TYR A 66 4.70 -21.47 -8.29
CA TYR A 66 4.78 -20.02 -8.42
C TYR A 66 3.79 -19.51 -9.45
N LEU A 67 3.15 -18.40 -9.16
CA LEU A 67 2.36 -17.60 -10.10
C LEU A 67 3.16 -16.33 -10.41
N ILE A 68 3.58 -16.15 -11.64
CA ILE A 68 4.52 -15.11 -12.08
C ILE A 68 3.74 -14.04 -12.85
N SER A 69 3.92 -12.78 -12.48
CA SER A 69 3.28 -11.63 -13.12
C SER A 69 3.82 -11.39 -14.54
N PRO A 70 3.07 -10.65 -15.38
CA PRO A 70 3.67 -9.96 -16.53
C PRO A 70 4.81 -9.03 -16.12
N GLU A 71 5.59 -8.54 -17.09
CA GLU A 71 6.62 -7.51 -16.86
C GLU A 71 5.97 -6.21 -16.38
N ILE A 72 6.54 -5.61 -15.35
CA ILE A 72 6.11 -4.34 -14.77
C ILE A 72 7.27 -3.35 -14.88
N ASP A 73 7.02 -2.20 -15.50
CA ASP A 73 8.00 -1.14 -15.66
C ASP A 73 7.92 -0.15 -14.51
N LEU A 74 8.96 -0.09 -13.69
CA LEU A 74 9.08 0.84 -12.56
C LEU A 74 9.89 2.10 -12.93
N ALA A 75 10.01 2.43 -14.22
CA ALA A 75 10.69 3.65 -14.65
C ALA A 75 10.00 4.89 -14.07
N GLY A 76 10.80 5.78 -13.49
CA GLY A 76 10.32 7.02 -12.88
C GLY A 76 9.66 6.86 -11.53
N THR A 77 9.74 5.68 -10.91
CA THR A 77 9.28 5.47 -9.52
C THR A 77 10.34 5.98 -8.53
N ASN A 78 9.88 6.38 -7.33
CA ASN A 78 10.73 6.70 -6.20
C ASN A 78 10.56 5.71 -5.05
N SER A 79 9.31 5.39 -4.72
CA SER A 79 8.93 4.46 -3.66
C SER A 79 7.78 3.56 -4.13
N PRO A 80 8.02 2.68 -5.13
CA PRO A 80 6.99 1.79 -5.66
C PRO A 80 6.63 0.72 -4.64
N HIS A 81 5.33 0.43 -4.53
CA HIS A 81 4.80 -0.63 -3.67
C HIS A 81 3.82 -1.49 -4.45
N LEU A 82 3.89 -2.80 -4.22
CA LEU A 82 2.91 -3.77 -4.71
C LEU A 82 1.89 -4.04 -3.60
N SER A 83 0.63 -4.09 -3.93
CA SER A 83 -0.42 -4.65 -3.08
C SER A 83 -1.37 -5.54 -3.88
N PHE A 84 -2.09 -6.40 -3.21
CA PHE A 84 -3.16 -7.20 -3.78
C PHE A 84 -4.13 -7.63 -2.68
N ASP A 85 -5.34 -8.00 -3.07
CA ASP A 85 -6.30 -8.57 -2.16
C ASP A 85 -6.15 -10.08 -2.14
N ALA A 86 -6.20 -10.67 -0.95
CA ALA A 86 -6.01 -12.09 -0.73
C ALA A 86 -6.98 -12.65 0.31
N ALA A 87 -7.48 -13.86 0.07
CA ALA A 87 -8.15 -14.68 1.07
C ALA A 87 -7.33 -15.95 1.30
N LEU A 88 -7.23 -16.35 2.56
CA LEU A 88 -6.47 -17.51 2.97
C LEU A 88 -7.30 -18.39 3.90
N ASN A 89 -7.46 -19.65 3.54
CA ASN A 89 -8.21 -20.59 4.35
C ASN A 89 -7.49 -21.93 4.50
N HIS A 90 -7.87 -22.67 5.52
CA HIS A 90 -7.32 -23.99 5.87
C HIS A 90 -5.84 -23.97 6.32
N LEU A 91 -5.36 -22.82 6.80
CA LEU A 91 -3.99 -22.68 7.34
C LEU A 91 -3.80 -23.41 8.67
N LYS A 92 -4.90 -23.62 9.42
CA LYS A 92 -4.91 -24.41 10.68
C LYS A 92 -3.94 -23.88 11.74
N GLY A 93 -3.81 -22.57 11.85
CA GLY A 93 -2.96 -21.93 12.84
C GLY A 93 -1.45 -21.95 12.54
N ALA A 94 -1.04 -22.37 11.33
CA ALA A 94 0.33 -22.19 10.89
C ALA A 94 0.59 -20.71 10.53
N ASP A 95 1.86 -20.34 10.44
CA ASP A 95 2.24 -19.03 9.94
C ASP A 95 2.07 -19.00 8.41
N ALA A 96 1.39 -17.98 7.90
CA ALA A 96 1.19 -17.82 6.46
C ALA A 96 2.53 -17.71 5.71
N SER A 97 3.51 -17.00 6.26
CA SER A 97 4.84 -16.84 5.65
C SER A 97 5.63 -18.15 5.53
N ALA A 98 5.25 -19.19 6.27
CA ALA A 98 5.86 -20.51 6.14
C ALA A 98 5.42 -21.25 4.86
N VAL A 99 4.27 -20.90 4.29
CA VAL A 99 3.68 -21.59 3.13
C VAL A 99 3.49 -20.69 1.92
N LEU A 100 3.49 -19.37 2.13
CA LEU A 100 3.31 -18.34 1.10
C LEU A 100 4.51 -17.40 1.08
N GLY A 101 4.70 -16.73 -0.05
CA GLY A 101 5.73 -15.70 -0.18
C GLY A 101 5.57 -14.89 -1.46
N VAL A 102 6.22 -13.76 -1.51
CA VAL A 102 6.38 -12.94 -2.71
C VAL A 102 7.85 -12.79 -3.02
N LYS A 103 8.20 -13.00 -4.29
CA LYS A 103 9.55 -12.83 -4.80
C LYS A 103 9.53 -11.85 -5.96
N VAL A 104 10.66 -11.18 -6.20
CA VAL A 104 10.84 -10.26 -7.32
C VAL A 104 12.09 -10.62 -8.10
N SER A 105 12.02 -10.48 -9.41
CA SER A 105 13.14 -10.69 -10.33
C SER A 105 13.26 -9.52 -11.32
N GLU A 106 14.49 -9.09 -11.59
CA GLU A 106 14.84 -8.12 -12.65
C GLU A 106 15.29 -8.80 -13.95
N ASP A 107 15.55 -10.09 -13.92
CA ASP A 107 16.18 -10.85 -15.01
C ASP A 107 15.33 -12.02 -15.53
N TYR A 108 14.08 -12.12 -15.11
CA TYR A 108 13.19 -13.17 -15.60
C TYR A 108 12.83 -12.98 -17.08
N THR A 109 13.15 -13.98 -17.90
CA THR A 109 12.92 -13.97 -19.36
C THR A 109 12.04 -15.13 -19.84
N GLY A 110 11.27 -15.72 -18.92
CA GLY A 110 10.34 -16.81 -19.23
C GLY A 110 10.71 -18.16 -18.62
N ASP A 111 11.91 -18.30 -18.07
CA ASP A 111 12.33 -19.49 -17.33
C ASP A 111 12.64 -19.13 -15.87
N TYR A 112 11.82 -19.64 -14.95
CA TYR A 112 11.96 -19.40 -13.51
C TYR A 112 13.33 -19.88 -12.97
N ALA A 113 13.83 -21.00 -13.46
CA ALA A 113 15.04 -21.65 -12.94
C ALA A 113 16.34 -20.88 -13.28
N THR A 114 16.30 -20.06 -14.32
CA THR A 114 17.47 -19.27 -14.76
C THR A 114 17.46 -17.84 -14.23
N ALA A 115 16.33 -17.41 -13.69
CA ALA A 115 16.17 -16.06 -13.13
C ALA A 115 16.62 -16.01 -11.66
N THR A 116 17.08 -14.81 -11.27
CA THR A 116 17.41 -14.49 -9.87
C THR A 116 16.16 -13.97 -9.18
N TRP A 117 15.74 -14.60 -8.09
CA TRP A 117 14.56 -14.24 -7.32
C TRP A 117 14.93 -13.79 -5.92
N GLU A 118 14.42 -12.64 -5.53
CA GLU A 118 14.62 -12.08 -4.21
C GLU A 118 13.30 -12.07 -3.44
N ASP A 119 13.33 -12.53 -2.19
CA ASP A 119 12.15 -12.48 -1.30
C ASP A 119 11.89 -11.04 -0.85
N VAL A 120 10.61 -10.65 -0.86
CA VAL A 120 10.14 -9.37 -0.33
C VAL A 120 9.14 -9.61 0.80
N GLU A 121 9.15 -8.74 1.80
CA GLU A 121 8.29 -8.84 2.95
C GLU A 121 6.85 -8.43 2.59
N VAL A 122 5.88 -9.21 3.05
CA VAL A 122 4.45 -8.91 2.91
C VAL A 122 3.96 -8.39 4.26
N PRO A 123 3.55 -7.12 4.34
CA PRO A 123 3.20 -6.49 5.62
C PRO A 123 1.99 -7.12 6.31
N ASN A 124 1.03 -7.60 5.52
CA ASN A 124 -0.22 -8.12 6.07
C ASN A 124 -0.66 -9.38 5.34
N TRP A 125 -0.64 -10.52 6.04
CA TRP A 125 -1.21 -11.76 5.57
C TRP A 125 -2.61 -11.97 6.14
N PRO A 126 -3.58 -12.51 5.35
CA PRO A 126 -4.86 -12.96 5.91
C PRO A 126 -4.66 -13.97 7.03
N ALA A 127 -5.57 -14.01 8.00
CA ALA A 127 -5.47 -14.86 9.20
C ALA A 127 -5.42 -16.37 8.91
N GLY A 128 -5.93 -16.80 7.75
CA GLY A 128 -5.78 -18.19 7.29
C GLY A 128 -6.97 -19.10 7.58
N ASP A 129 -8.09 -18.55 8.01
CA ASP A 129 -9.31 -19.26 8.40
C ASP A 129 -10.60 -18.68 7.80
N SER A 130 -10.49 -17.74 6.86
CA SER A 130 -11.59 -17.03 6.22
C SER A 130 -11.44 -16.97 4.70
N TRP A 131 -12.57 -16.74 4.01
CA TRP A 131 -12.62 -16.38 2.59
C TRP A 131 -12.77 -14.87 2.38
N ASP A 132 -12.66 -14.09 3.43
CA ASP A 132 -12.70 -12.63 3.32
C ASP A 132 -11.40 -12.14 2.66
N MET A 133 -11.56 -11.31 1.63
CA MET A 133 -10.42 -10.68 0.97
C MET A 133 -9.86 -9.59 1.87
N VAL A 134 -8.57 -9.66 2.12
CA VAL A 134 -7.79 -8.72 2.91
C VAL A 134 -6.67 -8.17 2.04
N ASN A 135 -6.48 -6.86 2.04
CA ASN A 135 -5.37 -6.26 1.32
C ASN A 135 -4.05 -6.55 2.03
N THR A 136 -3.04 -6.95 1.27
CA THR A 136 -1.71 -7.30 1.78
C THR A 136 -0.92 -6.11 2.35
N GLY A 137 -1.43 -4.88 2.15
CA GLY A 137 -0.66 -3.67 2.39
C GLY A 137 0.43 -3.46 1.35
N GLY A 138 1.11 -2.34 1.43
CA GLY A 138 2.15 -1.98 0.48
C GLY A 138 3.43 -2.80 0.68
N ILE A 139 3.70 -3.76 -0.19
CA ILE A 139 4.95 -4.53 -0.28
C ILE A 139 6.00 -3.61 -0.90
N ASP A 140 7.08 -3.33 -0.19
CA ASP A 140 8.11 -2.40 -0.63
C ASP A 140 8.90 -2.93 -1.83
N LEU A 141 8.86 -2.19 -2.93
CA LEU A 141 9.63 -2.43 -4.15
C LEU A 141 10.71 -1.37 -4.39
N SER A 142 11.01 -0.51 -3.42
CA SER A 142 11.94 0.63 -3.58
C SER A 142 13.35 0.20 -4.03
N LYS A 143 13.77 -1.00 -3.67
CA LYS A 143 15.03 -1.60 -4.13
C LYS A 143 15.08 -1.76 -5.65
N PHE A 144 13.93 -1.96 -6.29
CA PHE A 144 13.78 -2.23 -7.72
C PHE A 144 13.37 -0.98 -8.52
N LYS A 145 13.35 0.19 -7.91
CA LYS A 145 12.95 1.44 -8.56
C LYS A 145 13.71 1.67 -9.86
N GLY A 146 13.00 2.12 -10.88
CA GLY A 146 13.57 2.39 -12.20
C GLY A 146 13.88 1.15 -13.04
N LYS A 147 13.55 -0.04 -12.55
CA LYS A 147 13.79 -1.33 -13.23
C LYS A 147 12.51 -1.88 -13.85
N LYS A 148 12.69 -2.83 -14.73
CA LYS A 148 11.63 -3.74 -15.18
C LYS A 148 11.69 -4.98 -14.33
N ILE A 149 10.55 -5.42 -13.81
CA ILE A 149 10.47 -6.53 -12.87
C ILE A 149 9.35 -7.50 -13.22
N HIS A 150 9.47 -8.69 -12.67
CA HIS A 150 8.36 -9.62 -12.46
C HIS A 150 8.27 -9.94 -10.98
N PHE A 151 7.06 -10.03 -10.42
CA PHE A 151 6.90 -10.67 -9.13
C PHE A 151 6.37 -12.09 -9.28
N ALA A 152 6.67 -12.94 -8.31
CA ALA A 152 6.20 -14.31 -8.25
C ALA A 152 5.57 -14.58 -6.89
N LEU A 153 4.34 -15.06 -6.90
CA LEU A 153 3.63 -15.50 -5.71
C LEU A 153 4.00 -16.96 -5.44
N LYS A 154 4.70 -17.21 -4.35
CA LYS A 154 5.12 -18.56 -3.94
C LYS A 154 4.00 -19.23 -3.15
N TYR A 155 3.71 -20.47 -3.51
CA TYR A 155 2.81 -21.35 -2.77
C TYR A 155 3.50 -22.66 -2.47
N THR A 156 3.43 -23.10 -1.21
CA THR A 156 3.89 -24.42 -0.79
C THR A 156 2.82 -25.15 0.02
N SER A 157 2.81 -26.46 -0.08
CA SER A 157 1.97 -27.33 0.72
C SER A 157 2.67 -28.63 1.06
N THR A 158 2.09 -29.41 1.96
CA THR A 158 2.62 -30.71 2.39
C THR A 158 1.60 -31.82 2.19
N ALA A 159 2.01 -33.06 2.26
CA ALA A 159 1.10 -34.21 2.23
C ALA A 159 0.12 -34.25 3.45
N LYS A 160 0.38 -33.45 4.49
CA LYS A 160 -0.46 -33.37 5.70
C LYS A 160 -1.37 -32.13 5.74
N GLY A 161 -1.06 -31.09 4.96
CA GLY A 161 -1.83 -29.83 4.93
C GLY A 161 -1.65 -29.09 3.62
N GLY A 162 -2.78 -28.71 3.02
CA GLY A 162 -2.86 -27.85 1.85
C GLY A 162 -3.76 -26.67 2.17
N THR A 163 -3.16 -25.51 2.31
CA THR A 163 -3.85 -24.22 2.44
C THR A 163 -4.51 -23.88 1.09
N THR A 164 -5.58 -23.12 1.10
CA THR A 164 -6.12 -22.51 -0.13
C THR A 164 -5.91 -21.00 -0.06
N TRP A 165 -5.31 -20.46 -1.10
CA TRP A 165 -5.01 -19.04 -1.24
C TRP A 165 -5.68 -18.49 -2.51
N GLU A 166 -6.48 -17.44 -2.37
CA GLU A 166 -7.17 -16.75 -3.45
C GLU A 166 -6.69 -15.30 -3.49
N MET A 167 -6.52 -14.72 -4.70
CA MET A 167 -6.02 -13.38 -4.86
C MET A 167 -6.50 -12.72 -6.14
N ASN A 168 -6.69 -11.38 -6.05
CA ASN A 168 -7.00 -10.49 -7.16
C ASN A 168 -6.55 -9.04 -6.85
N ASN A 169 -6.98 -8.07 -7.68
CA ASN A 169 -6.78 -6.64 -7.47
C ASN A 169 -5.30 -6.28 -7.20
N PHE A 170 -4.42 -6.75 -8.07
CA PHE A 170 -3.01 -6.41 -8.02
C PHE A 170 -2.79 -4.96 -8.41
N LEU A 171 -2.01 -4.23 -7.64
CA LEU A 171 -1.73 -2.82 -7.82
C LEU A 171 -0.26 -2.53 -7.53
N VAL A 172 0.42 -1.84 -8.46
CA VAL A 172 1.73 -1.24 -8.21
C VAL A 172 1.59 0.27 -8.31
N GLU A 173 1.83 0.93 -7.21
CA GLU A 173 1.67 2.37 -7.07
C GLU A 173 2.85 3.01 -6.36
N GLU A 174 2.97 4.33 -6.51
CA GLU A 174 3.89 5.11 -5.71
C GLU A 174 3.37 5.22 -4.29
N LYS A 175 4.17 4.81 -3.31
CA LYS A 175 3.90 5.16 -1.94
C LYS A 175 4.27 6.63 -1.74
N ASN A 176 3.28 7.46 -1.56
CA ASN A 176 3.53 8.81 -1.15
C ASN A 176 3.94 8.82 0.32
N ASP A 177 4.99 9.55 0.67
CA ASP A 177 5.40 9.79 2.06
C ASP A 177 4.33 10.53 2.90
N TYR A 178 3.17 10.78 2.30
CA TYR A 178 1.97 11.36 2.91
C TYR A 178 1.03 10.33 3.55
N TRP A 179 1.47 9.11 3.75
CA TRP A 179 0.72 8.04 4.42
C TRP A 179 0.20 8.42 5.79
N ASP A 180 0.96 9.23 6.49
CA ASP A 180 0.54 9.77 7.78
C ASP A 180 -0.73 10.60 7.67
N VAL A 181 -1.11 11.07 6.49
CA VAL A 181 -2.32 11.86 6.31
C VAL A 181 -3.58 11.01 6.37
N SER A 182 -3.60 9.78 5.84
CA SER A 182 -4.76 8.91 6.02
C SER A 182 -4.83 8.36 7.45
N LEU A 183 -3.72 8.00 8.04
CA LEU A 183 -3.64 7.65 9.47
C LEU A 183 -4.00 8.86 10.35
N TYR A 184 -3.55 10.05 9.98
CA TYR A 184 -3.87 11.29 10.64
C TYR A 184 -5.34 11.67 10.48
N LYS A 185 -5.95 11.42 9.33
CA LYS A 185 -7.37 11.60 9.09
C LYS A 185 -8.20 10.64 9.96
N GLU A 186 -7.79 9.39 10.05
CA GLU A 186 -8.46 8.39 10.88
C GLU A 186 -8.34 8.73 12.37
N ILE A 187 -7.18 9.19 12.81
CA ILE A 187 -6.96 9.70 14.16
C ILE A 187 -7.81 10.97 14.41
N LEU A 188 -7.85 11.90 13.47
CA LEU A 188 -8.66 13.10 13.60
C LEU A 188 -10.16 12.79 13.59
N ASP A 189 -10.64 11.95 12.68
CA ASP A 189 -12.05 11.62 12.58
C ASP A 189 -12.55 10.81 13.78
N ASN A 190 -11.71 9.95 14.35
CA ASN A 190 -12.06 9.11 15.50
C ASN A 190 -11.76 9.76 16.87
N ASP A 191 -10.74 10.60 16.95
CA ASP A 191 -10.19 11.09 18.22
C ASP A 191 -10.39 12.58 18.45
N ILE A 192 -10.97 13.34 17.50
CA ILE A 192 -11.22 14.79 17.75
C ILE A 192 -12.10 15.02 18.99
N VAL A 193 -12.96 14.05 19.32
CA VAL A 193 -13.79 14.13 20.54
C VAL A 193 -13.02 13.69 21.79
N GLU A 194 -12.07 12.76 21.67
CA GLU A 194 -11.32 12.23 22.81
C GLU A 194 -9.98 12.93 23.05
N THR A 195 -9.34 13.47 22.01
CA THR A 195 -8.06 14.18 22.19
C THR A 195 -8.20 15.49 22.94
N ARG A 196 -9.37 16.09 23.00
CA ARG A 196 -9.57 17.25 23.88
C ARG A 196 -9.43 16.91 25.36
N SER A 197 -9.73 15.69 25.76
CA SER A 197 -9.48 15.21 27.12
C SER A 197 -8.10 14.58 27.32
N LEU A 198 -7.47 14.11 26.25
CA LEU A 198 -6.15 13.47 26.26
C LEU A 198 -5.00 14.42 25.92
N ALA A 199 -5.29 15.58 25.32
CA ALA A 199 -4.30 16.59 24.94
C ALA A 199 -3.47 17.08 26.13
N ALA A 200 -4.05 17.14 27.30
CA ALA A 200 -3.31 17.51 28.50
C ALA A 200 -2.28 16.46 28.97
N THR A 201 -2.44 15.20 28.57
CA THR A 201 -1.57 14.09 29.00
C THR A 201 -0.66 13.58 27.89
N ARG A 202 -0.95 13.88 26.61
CA ARG A 202 -0.17 13.44 25.44
C ARG A 202 0.62 14.54 24.75
N ALA A 203 0.57 15.77 25.22
CA ALA A 203 1.28 16.92 24.66
C ALA A 203 2.81 16.74 24.57
N THR A 204 3.35 15.69 25.18
CA THR A 204 4.79 15.38 25.16
C THR A 204 5.20 14.29 24.17
N THR A 205 4.26 13.61 23.52
CA THR A 205 4.62 12.40 22.73
C THR A 205 4.10 12.36 21.29
N VAL A 206 3.21 13.25 20.88
CA VAL A 206 2.75 13.31 19.49
C VAL A 206 2.86 14.76 19.01
N SER A 207 3.99 15.12 18.45
CA SER A 207 4.03 16.25 17.54
C SER A 207 3.34 15.81 16.27
N PRO A 208 2.18 16.35 15.91
CA PRO A 208 1.63 16.17 14.58
C PRO A 208 2.54 16.93 13.62
N THR A 209 3.51 16.24 13.05
CA THR A 209 4.50 16.82 12.12
C THR A 209 4.07 16.74 10.67
N ALA A 210 2.90 16.18 10.39
CA ALA A 210 2.38 16.11 9.04
C ALA A 210 1.51 17.34 8.76
N SER A 211 2.02 18.26 7.94
CA SER A 211 1.26 19.38 7.38
C SER A 211 1.33 19.30 5.87
N ALA A 212 0.20 19.16 5.20
CA ALA A 212 0.12 19.33 3.76
C ALA A 212 -0.22 20.78 3.43
N LEU A 213 0.52 21.38 2.51
CA LEU A 213 0.27 22.75 2.07
C LEU A 213 -0.37 22.74 0.69
N TYR A 214 -1.49 23.48 0.57
CA TYR A 214 -2.18 23.70 -0.68
C TYR A 214 -2.19 25.16 -1.03
N VAL A 215 -2.08 25.49 -2.32
CA VAL A 215 -2.26 26.83 -2.87
C VAL A 215 -3.57 26.88 -3.64
N TYR A 216 -4.41 27.84 -3.31
CA TYR A 216 -5.62 28.11 -4.07
C TYR A 216 -5.27 28.78 -5.39
N ASP A 217 -5.62 28.14 -6.51
CA ASP A 217 -5.55 28.71 -7.84
C ASP A 217 -6.82 29.49 -8.11
N GLY A 218 -6.74 30.81 -7.98
CA GLY A 218 -7.89 31.71 -8.16
C GLY A 218 -8.43 31.76 -9.59
N GLU A 219 -7.63 31.39 -10.59
CA GLU A 219 -8.05 31.37 -12.01
C GLU A 219 -8.92 30.12 -12.28
N ASN A 220 -8.48 28.96 -11.79
CA ASN A 220 -9.18 27.70 -11.99
C ASN A 220 -10.14 27.34 -10.85
N LYS A 221 -10.18 28.16 -9.79
CA LYS A 221 -11.01 27.94 -8.58
C LYS A 221 -10.78 26.57 -7.93
N THR A 222 -9.54 26.08 -7.94
CA THR A 222 -9.14 24.79 -7.40
C THR A 222 -7.97 24.94 -6.44
N TRP A 223 -7.90 24.02 -5.47
CA TRP A 223 -6.72 23.89 -4.61
C TRP A 223 -5.71 22.97 -5.29
N LYS A 224 -4.45 23.37 -5.35
CA LYS A 224 -3.34 22.59 -5.90
C LYS A 224 -2.36 22.25 -4.80
N PRO A 225 -1.75 21.05 -4.81
CA PRO A 225 -0.67 20.72 -3.90
C PRO A 225 0.48 21.73 -4.10
N TYR A 226 1.00 22.23 -2.99
CA TYR A 226 2.12 23.17 -3.03
C TYR A 226 3.43 22.40 -3.18
N THR A 227 4.12 22.59 -4.29
CA THR A 227 5.43 21.98 -4.52
C THR A 227 6.53 22.91 -4.04
N LEU A 228 7.33 22.43 -3.09
CA LEU A 228 8.37 23.16 -2.34
C LEU A 228 9.51 23.80 -3.14
N LYS A 229 9.44 23.87 -4.47
CA LYS A 229 10.59 24.34 -5.27
C LYS A 229 10.88 25.83 -5.16
N GLU A 230 9.96 26.67 -4.71
CA GLU A 230 10.11 28.14 -4.81
C GLU A 230 9.70 28.97 -3.59
N ALA A 231 9.24 28.38 -2.48
CA ALA A 231 8.86 29.17 -1.31
C ALA A 231 9.19 28.47 0.01
N LYS A 232 9.36 29.27 1.05
CA LYS A 232 9.58 28.78 2.40
C LYS A 232 8.26 28.29 2.97
N LEU A 233 8.19 27.01 3.37
CA LEU A 233 7.08 26.46 4.12
C LEU A 233 7.08 27.05 5.53
N LEU A 234 5.98 27.64 5.92
CA LEU A 234 5.73 28.05 7.29
C LEU A 234 4.65 27.13 7.89
N VAL A 235 5.02 26.42 8.92
CA VAL A 235 4.05 25.68 9.75
C VAL A 235 3.66 26.59 10.92
N ALA A 236 2.36 26.83 11.09
CA ALA A 236 1.85 27.53 12.25
C ALA A 236 2.02 26.63 13.48
N GLU A 237 2.72 27.12 14.48
CA GLU A 237 3.00 26.38 15.70
C GLU A 237 1.73 26.27 16.57
N PRO A 238 1.54 25.19 17.35
CA PRO A 238 0.40 25.04 18.25
C PRO A 238 0.17 26.26 19.18
N ALA A 239 1.26 26.90 19.61
CA ALA A 239 1.22 28.10 20.43
C ALA A 239 0.47 29.28 19.76
N LEU A 240 0.44 29.35 18.42
CA LEU A 240 -0.37 30.35 17.72
C LEU A 240 -1.86 30.10 17.95
N TYR A 241 -2.30 28.86 17.80
CA TYR A 241 -3.71 28.49 18.01
C TYR A 241 -4.12 28.66 19.46
N GLU A 242 -3.26 28.33 20.42
CA GLU A 242 -3.48 28.58 21.84
C GLU A 242 -3.64 30.07 22.13
N SER A 243 -2.80 30.91 21.51
CA SER A 243 -2.88 32.37 21.68
C SER A 243 -4.16 32.99 21.11
N LEU A 244 -4.75 32.34 20.10
CA LEU A 244 -6.00 32.75 19.48
C LEU A 244 -7.23 32.18 20.21
N GLY A 245 -7.03 31.22 21.12
CA GLY A 245 -8.13 30.51 21.78
C GLY A 245 -9.02 29.74 20.80
N ALA A 246 -8.45 29.29 19.67
CA ALA A 246 -9.16 28.67 18.56
C ALA A 246 -8.38 27.50 17.97
N ASP A 247 -9.09 26.49 17.50
CA ASP A 247 -8.53 25.29 16.88
C ASP A 247 -8.20 25.49 15.39
N MET A 248 -8.63 26.61 14.82
CA MET A 248 -8.36 26.99 13.42
C MET A 248 -8.19 28.48 13.26
N ILE A 249 -7.51 28.91 12.20
CA ILE A 249 -7.40 30.32 11.85
C ILE A 249 -8.54 30.65 10.87
N GLU A 250 -9.64 31.19 11.38
CA GLU A 250 -10.81 31.53 10.56
C GLU A 250 -10.57 32.70 9.60
N LYS A 251 -9.68 33.63 9.98
CA LYS A 251 -9.36 34.83 9.20
C LYS A 251 -7.83 34.96 9.08
N PRO A 252 -7.20 34.15 8.22
CA PRO A 252 -5.74 34.15 8.08
C PRO A 252 -5.17 35.51 7.67
N GLU A 253 -5.89 36.30 6.89
CA GLU A 253 -5.51 37.65 6.47
C GLU A 253 -5.40 38.65 7.64
N ALA A 254 -6.09 38.41 8.73
CA ALA A 254 -6.00 39.25 9.92
C ALA A 254 -4.90 38.81 10.90
N VAL A 255 -4.62 37.52 10.95
CA VAL A 255 -3.74 36.90 11.96
C VAL A 255 -2.32 36.71 11.44
N LEU A 256 -2.17 36.14 10.22
CA LEU A 256 -0.88 35.72 9.70
C LEU A 256 0.11 36.87 9.47
N PRO A 257 -0.28 38.06 8.97
CA PRO A 257 0.66 39.14 8.78
C PRO A 257 1.35 39.56 10.08
N THR A 258 0.62 39.63 11.17
CA THR A 258 1.16 39.99 12.48
C THR A 258 2.08 38.87 13.03
N TYR A 259 1.65 37.64 12.93
CA TYR A 259 2.44 36.48 13.34
C TYR A 259 3.73 36.36 12.53
N LEU A 260 3.67 36.49 11.20
CA LEU A 260 4.84 36.46 10.33
C LEU A 260 5.83 37.58 10.63
N LYS A 261 5.34 38.79 10.87
CA LYS A 261 6.17 39.93 11.21
C LYS A 261 6.89 39.74 12.54
N GLN A 262 6.25 39.09 13.50
CA GLN A 262 6.88 38.77 14.80
C GLN A 262 7.92 37.66 14.63
N LYS A 263 7.61 36.61 13.88
CA LYS A 263 8.48 35.45 13.69
C LYS A 263 9.68 35.74 12.78
N TYR A 264 9.48 36.61 11.79
CA TYR A 264 10.49 36.97 10.79
C TYR A 264 10.65 38.49 10.63
N PRO A 265 11.12 39.19 11.67
CA PRO A 265 11.16 40.68 11.69
C PRO A 265 12.01 41.30 10.59
N TYR A 266 12.91 40.51 10.00
CA TYR A 266 13.84 40.96 8.96
C TYR A 266 13.52 40.38 7.57
N ALA A 267 12.39 39.74 7.40
CA ALA A 267 12.01 39.30 6.07
C ALA A 267 11.58 40.51 5.23
N ALA A 268 12.19 40.65 4.06
CA ALA A 268 11.73 41.64 3.09
C ALA A 268 10.34 41.22 2.58
N VAL A 269 9.42 42.18 2.58
CA VAL A 269 8.07 42.00 2.03
C VAL A 269 8.12 42.28 0.53
#